data_697d4fca8c378be07ac3a9986b1f41fb
#
_entry.id   697d4fca8c378be07ac3a9986b1f41fb
#
_cell.length_a   1.000
_cell.length_b   1.000
_cell.length_c   1.000
_cell.angle_alpha   90.00
_cell.angle_beta   90.00
_cell.angle_gamma   90.00
#
_symmetry.space_group_name_H-M   'P 1'
#
loop_
_entity.id
_entity.type
_entity.pdbx_description
1 polymer ?
#
loop_
_entity_poly.entity_id
_entity_poly.type
_entity_poly.pdbx_seq_one_letter_code
_entity_poly.pdbx_strand_id
1 'polypeptide(L)'
;MQRACASRGDAQARAVTALALLWARGWGGRVGFDDEFGLYVCTGMRGGYARSGTTIGGVFLTGRPPSRRILRHEAVHADQWARYGAGFAVRYVWEELRHPGARNRFEIEAGLADGGYVA
;
A
#
# COMPACT_ATOMS: atom_id res chain seq x y z
N MET A 1 -16.85 4.23 -10.57
CA MET A 1 -16.74 5.11 -9.40
C MET A 1 -15.28 5.35 -9.08
N GLN A 2 -14.93 6.59 -8.94
CA GLN A 2 -13.56 6.97 -8.65
C GLN A 2 -13.25 6.79 -7.16
N ARG A 3 -12.11 6.18 -6.87
CA ARG A 3 -11.58 6.15 -5.51
C ARG A 3 -10.47 7.17 -5.41
N ALA A 4 -10.64 8.17 -4.58
CA ALA A 4 -9.58 9.13 -4.34
C ALA A 4 -8.81 8.71 -3.10
N CYS A 5 -7.51 8.57 -3.19
CA CYS A 5 -6.69 8.23 -2.04
C CYS A 5 -6.87 9.22 -0.90
N ALA A 6 -6.98 10.49 -1.23
CA ALA A 6 -7.13 11.53 -0.23
C ALA A 6 -8.45 11.41 0.55
N SER A 7 -9.46 10.76 -0.03
CA SER A 7 -10.76 10.57 0.62
C SER A 7 -10.95 9.13 1.10
N ARG A 8 -9.96 8.26 0.89
CA ARG A 8 -10.07 6.87 1.30
C ARG A 8 -9.95 6.78 2.82
N GLY A 9 -11.01 6.28 3.45
CA GLY A 9 -11.05 6.14 4.88
C GLY A 9 -11.35 7.43 5.62
N ASP A 10 -11.12 7.42 6.91
CA ASP A 10 -11.36 8.56 7.78
C ASP A 10 -10.16 9.54 7.81
N ALA A 11 -10.26 10.56 8.66
CA ALA A 11 -9.19 11.56 8.78
C ALA A 11 -7.85 10.94 9.19
N GLN A 12 -7.87 9.88 10.01
CA GLN A 12 -6.65 9.21 10.44
C GLN A 12 -5.96 8.52 9.25
N ALA A 13 -6.73 7.81 8.43
CA ALA A 13 -6.18 7.14 7.26
C ALA A 13 -5.63 8.17 6.25
N ARG A 14 -6.32 9.30 6.11
CA ARG A 14 -5.85 10.36 5.21
C ARG A 14 -4.58 11.03 5.72
N ALA A 15 -4.45 11.17 7.04
CA ALA A 15 -3.21 11.68 7.63
C ALA A 15 -2.05 10.74 7.37
N VAL A 16 -2.25 9.43 7.49
CA VAL A 16 -1.24 8.44 7.16
C VAL A 16 -0.83 8.55 5.69
N THR A 17 -1.80 8.72 4.80
CA THR A 17 -1.55 8.92 3.36
C THR A 17 -0.65 10.14 3.13
N ALA A 18 -0.96 11.27 3.78
CA ALA A 18 -0.16 12.48 3.63
C ALA A 18 1.28 12.28 4.12
N LEU A 19 1.46 11.62 5.25
CA LEU A 19 2.79 11.32 5.79
C LEU A 19 3.58 10.41 4.86
N ALA A 20 2.91 9.41 4.27
CA ALA A 20 3.57 8.51 3.32
C ALA A 20 4.04 9.25 2.08
N LEU A 21 3.27 10.21 1.58
CA LEU A 21 3.68 11.03 0.44
C LEU A 21 4.92 11.87 0.75
N LEU A 22 4.99 12.44 1.95
CA LEU A 22 6.16 13.18 2.39
C LEU A 22 7.37 12.26 2.50
N TRP A 23 7.19 11.08 3.05
CA TRP A 23 8.23 10.07 3.17
C TRP A 23 8.79 9.70 1.80
N ALA A 24 7.90 9.45 0.82
CA ALA A 24 8.32 9.10 -0.53
C ALA A 24 9.17 10.19 -1.16
N ARG A 25 8.77 11.44 -0.98
CA ARG A 25 9.52 12.58 -1.52
C ARG A 25 10.90 12.69 -0.89
N GLY A 26 11.02 12.42 0.41
CA GLY A 26 12.30 12.42 1.10
C GLY A 26 13.26 11.37 0.54
N TRP A 27 12.73 10.27 -0.01
CA TRP A 27 13.54 9.23 -0.64
C TRP A 27 13.69 9.42 -2.15
N GLY A 28 13.32 10.58 -2.68
CA GLY A 28 13.48 10.90 -4.09
C GLY A 28 12.42 10.31 -5.00
N GLY A 29 11.30 9.89 -4.44
CA GLY A 29 10.22 9.28 -5.21
C GLY A 29 9.46 10.29 -6.06
N ARG A 30 8.91 9.80 -7.17
CA ARG A 30 7.99 10.54 -8.01
C ARG A 30 6.58 10.11 -7.68
N VAL A 31 5.70 11.08 -7.43
CA VAL A 31 4.32 10.80 -7.01
C VAL A 31 3.40 10.87 -8.23
N GLY A 32 2.68 9.79 -8.48
CA GLY A 32 1.60 9.73 -9.45
C GLY A 32 0.33 9.23 -8.80
N PHE A 33 -0.78 9.34 -9.50
CA PHE A 33 -2.05 8.83 -9.02
C PHE A 33 -2.68 7.92 -10.08
N ASP A 34 -3.08 6.72 -9.66
CA ASP A 34 -3.72 5.75 -10.54
C ASP A 34 -5.23 5.83 -10.35
N ASP A 35 -5.95 6.27 -11.40
CA ASP A 35 -7.39 6.46 -11.32
C ASP A 35 -8.17 5.16 -11.25
N GLU A 36 -7.66 4.11 -11.89
CA GLU A 36 -8.36 2.83 -11.92
C GLU A 36 -8.48 2.23 -10.52
N PHE A 37 -7.37 2.26 -9.75
CA PHE A 37 -7.35 1.67 -8.43
C PHE A 37 -7.47 2.71 -7.31
N GLY A 38 -7.47 4.00 -7.64
CA GLY A 38 -7.59 5.07 -6.65
C GLY A 38 -6.44 5.09 -5.67
N LEU A 39 -5.21 4.97 -6.19
CA LEU A 39 -4.01 4.73 -5.40
C LEU A 39 -2.93 5.70 -5.83
N TYR A 40 -2.29 6.38 -4.87
CA TYR A 40 -1.05 7.09 -5.17
C TYR A 40 0.06 6.07 -5.39
N VAL A 41 0.86 6.28 -6.41
CA VAL A 41 1.98 5.41 -6.74
C VAL A 41 3.25 6.24 -6.76
N CYS A 42 4.17 5.92 -5.86
CA CYS A 42 5.45 6.61 -5.78
C CYS A 42 6.53 5.68 -6.30
N THR A 43 7.21 6.09 -7.36
CA THR A 43 8.24 5.28 -8.02
C THR A 43 9.59 5.97 -7.92
N GLY A 44 10.65 5.23 -8.23
CA GLY A 44 11.99 5.78 -8.24
C GLY A 44 12.57 6.09 -6.87
N MET A 45 11.97 5.57 -5.81
CA MET A 45 12.49 5.75 -4.45
C MET A 45 13.82 5.03 -4.29
N ARG A 46 14.76 5.68 -3.60
CA ARG A 46 16.08 5.08 -3.33
C ARG A 46 16.05 4.10 -2.18
N GLY A 47 14.98 4.03 -1.45
CA GLY A 47 14.76 3.16 -0.30
C GLY A 47 13.50 3.60 0.42
N GLY A 48 13.33 3.21 1.67
CA GLY A 48 12.18 3.61 2.47
C GLY A 48 10.95 2.74 2.24
N TYR A 49 11.14 1.56 1.68
CA TYR A 49 10.08 0.58 1.50
C TYR A 49 10.63 -0.83 1.72
N ALA A 50 9.74 -1.78 2.00
CA ALA A 50 10.12 -3.16 2.23
C ALA A 50 9.85 -4.00 0.98
N ARG A 51 10.64 -5.06 0.79
CA ARG A 51 10.50 -6.00 -0.33
C ARG A 51 10.57 -5.25 -1.66
N SER A 52 9.65 -5.50 -2.58
CA SER A 52 9.60 -4.80 -3.86
C SER A 52 8.70 -3.57 -3.81
N GLY A 53 8.01 -3.35 -2.69
CA GLY A 53 7.16 -2.19 -2.50
C GLY A 53 6.29 -2.35 -1.26
N THR A 54 5.79 -1.24 -0.76
CA THR A 54 5.01 -1.20 0.48
C THR A 54 3.86 -0.22 0.33
N THR A 55 2.66 -0.62 0.75
CA THR A 55 1.50 0.26 0.79
C THR A 55 1.32 0.81 2.19
N ILE A 56 1.29 2.13 2.32
CA ILE A 56 1.02 2.83 3.58
C ILE A 56 -0.09 3.83 3.31
N GLY A 57 -1.22 3.65 4.00
CA GLY A 57 -2.42 4.43 3.71
C GLY A 57 -2.87 4.18 2.28
N GLY A 58 -3.08 5.24 1.53
CA GLY A 58 -3.46 5.17 0.11
C GLY A 58 -2.29 5.31 -0.85
N VAL A 59 -1.06 4.98 -0.42
CA VAL A 59 0.16 5.21 -1.20
C VAL A 59 0.95 3.92 -1.33
N PHE A 60 1.28 3.54 -2.57
CA PHE A 60 2.22 2.45 -2.84
C PHE A 60 3.61 3.02 -3.07
N LEU A 61 4.55 2.58 -2.26
CA LEU A 61 5.94 3.06 -2.26
C LEU A 61 6.84 2.02 -2.92
N THR A 62 7.53 2.39 -3.98
CA THR A 62 8.38 1.44 -4.70
C THR A 62 9.52 2.15 -5.43
N GLY A 63 10.53 1.38 -5.80
CA GLY A 63 11.62 1.89 -6.63
C GLY A 63 11.38 1.71 -8.12
N ARG A 64 10.50 0.81 -8.53
CA ARG A 64 10.26 0.45 -9.93
C ARG A 64 8.79 0.63 -10.30
N PRO A 65 8.49 0.95 -11.58
CA PRO A 65 7.09 0.99 -12.01
C PRO A 65 6.43 -0.37 -11.81
N PRO A 66 5.31 -0.43 -11.11
CA PRO A 66 4.63 -1.70 -10.83
C PRO A 66 3.76 -2.14 -12.00
N SER A 67 3.48 -3.45 -12.07
CA SER A 67 2.49 -3.98 -13.01
C SER A 67 1.07 -3.67 -12.53
N ARG A 68 0.09 -3.83 -13.44
CA ARG A 68 -1.32 -3.65 -13.05
C ARG A 68 -1.75 -4.68 -12.00
N ARG A 69 -1.22 -5.89 -12.06
CA ARG A 69 -1.50 -6.93 -11.07
C ARG A 69 -1.03 -6.52 -9.68
N ILE A 70 0.19 -5.98 -9.60
CA ILE A 70 0.73 -5.48 -8.34
C ILE A 70 -0.15 -4.34 -7.81
N LEU A 71 -0.53 -3.40 -8.66
CA LEU A 71 -1.38 -2.29 -8.22
C LEU A 71 -2.73 -2.77 -7.70
N ARG A 72 -3.32 -3.80 -8.33
CA ARG A 72 -4.58 -4.36 -7.83
C ARG A 72 -4.41 -4.95 -6.43
N HIS A 73 -3.33 -5.67 -6.19
CA HIS A 73 -2.98 -6.22 -4.87
C HIS A 73 -2.82 -5.09 -3.85
N GLU A 74 -2.04 -4.07 -4.21
CA GLU A 74 -1.75 -2.97 -3.29
C GLU A 74 -2.97 -2.10 -3.02
N ALA A 75 -3.88 -2.00 -3.97
CA ALA A 75 -5.12 -1.27 -3.75
C ALA A 75 -5.98 -1.90 -2.66
N VAL A 76 -5.96 -3.24 -2.54
CA VAL A 76 -6.65 -3.92 -1.44
C VAL A 76 -6.01 -3.55 -0.10
N HIS A 77 -4.68 -3.48 -0.04
CA HIS A 77 -4.01 -3.02 1.17
C HIS A 77 -4.38 -1.58 1.51
N ALA A 78 -4.52 -0.71 0.51
CA ALA A 78 -4.98 0.66 0.75
C ALA A 78 -6.40 0.69 1.33
N ASP A 79 -7.27 -0.20 0.86
CA ASP A 79 -8.61 -0.34 1.43
C ASP A 79 -8.57 -0.86 2.87
N GLN A 80 -7.63 -1.75 3.19
CA GLN A 80 -7.42 -2.23 4.55
C GLN A 80 -6.98 -1.08 5.47
N TRP A 81 -6.06 -0.23 5.00
CA TRP A 81 -5.68 0.97 5.74
C TRP A 81 -6.88 1.89 5.97
N ALA A 82 -7.72 2.06 4.96
CA ALA A 82 -8.91 2.90 5.06
C ALA A 82 -9.88 2.35 6.11
N ARG A 83 -10.00 1.02 6.17
CA ARG A 83 -10.91 0.35 7.10
C ARG A 83 -10.43 0.44 8.55
N TYR A 84 -9.15 0.25 8.77
CA TYR A 84 -8.59 0.13 10.12
C TYR A 84 -7.85 1.39 10.60
N GLY A 85 -7.59 2.34 9.69
CA GLY A 85 -6.83 3.54 10.02
C GLY A 85 -5.40 3.22 10.40
N ALA A 86 -4.79 4.04 11.24
CA ALA A 86 -3.40 3.83 11.67
C ALA A 86 -3.21 2.51 12.41
N GLY A 87 -4.28 1.98 13.01
CA GLY A 87 -4.24 0.68 13.68
C GLY A 87 -3.95 -0.48 12.74
N PHE A 88 -4.10 -0.30 11.42
CA PHE A 88 -3.80 -1.36 10.46
C PHE A 88 -2.34 -1.79 10.55
N ALA A 89 -1.41 -0.86 10.75
CA ALA A 89 0.00 -1.20 10.87
C ALA A 89 0.22 -2.23 11.97
N VAL A 90 -0.41 -2.04 13.13
CA VAL A 90 -0.31 -2.97 14.25
C VAL A 90 -0.95 -4.31 13.90
N ARG A 91 -2.13 -4.27 13.27
CA ARG A 91 -2.85 -5.49 12.89
C ARG A 91 -2.06 -6.31 11.87
N TYR A 92 -1.47 -5.63 10.87
CA TYR A 92 -0.69 -6.29 9.84
C TYR A 92 0.56 -6.95 10.44
N VAL A 93 1.30 -6.21 11.26
CA VAL A 93 2.52 -6.74 11.89
C VAL A 93 2.18 -7.92 12.80
N TRP A 94 1.13 -7.81 13.59
CA TRP A 94 0.69 -8.91 14.45
C TRP A 94 0.36 -10.15 13.64
N GLU A 95 -0.38 -9.98 12.54
CA GLU A 95 -0.73 -11.09 11.65
C GLU A 95 0.51 -11.67 10.99
N GLU A 96 1.45 -10.82 10.57
CA GLU A 96 2.69 -11.28 9.95
C GLU A 96 3.55 -12.10 10.91
N LEU A 97 3.58 -11.73 12.19
CA LEU A 97 4.31 -12.49 13.19
C LEU A 97 3.69 -13.86 13.45
N ARG A 98 2.35 -13.95 13.41
CA ARG A 98 1.63 -15.21 13.64
C ARG A 98 1.54 -16.09 12.40
N HIS A 99 1.34 -15.47 11.23
CA HIS A 99 1.11 -16.13 9.95
C HIS A 99 1.90 -15.43 8.87
N PRO A 100 3.22 -15.70 8.76
CA PRO A 100 4.08 -14.91 7.85
C PRO A 100 3.76 -15.12 6.37
N GLY A 101 3.94 -14.05 5.60
CA GLY A 101 3.92 -14.09 4.13
C GLY A 101 2.58 -14.53 3.58
N ALA A 102 2.58 -15.64 2.84
CA ALA A 102 1.39 -16.14 2.16
C ALA A 102 0.28 -16.60 3.11
N ARG A 103 0.57 -16.76 4.40
CA ARG A 103 -0.41 -17.13 5.41
C ARG A 103 -1.04 -15.94 6.12
N ASN A 104 -0.51 -14.73 5.87
CA ASN A 104 -1.06 -13.50 6.44
C ASN A 104 -2.43 -13.23 5.81
N ARG A 105 -3.48 -13.08 6.65
CA ARG A 105 -4.84 -12.92 6.14
C ARG A 105 -5.02 -11.65 5.29
N PHE A 106 -4.26 -10.61 5.57
CA PHE A 106 -4.33 -9.38 4.79
C PHE A 106 -3.72 -9.57 3.40
N GLU A 107 -2.68 -10.39 3.29
CA GLU A 107 -2.10 -10.76 2.00
C GLU A 107 -3.02 -11.68 1.22
N ILE A 108 -3.68 -12.60 1.91
CA ILE A 108 -4.66 -13.50 1.28
C ILE A 108 -5.80 -12.69 0.70
N GLU A 109 -6.32 -11.74 1.46
CA GLU A 109 -7.40 -10.87 0.98
C GLU A 109 -6.97 -10.05 -0.24
N ALA A 110 -5.72 -9.59 -0.25
CA ALA A 110 -5.19 -8.80 -1.36
C ALA A 110 -4.90 -9.61 -2.63
N GLY A 111 -4.82 -10.94 -2.51
CA GLY A 111 -4.57 -11.82 -3.64
C GLY A 111 -3.11 -12.24 -3.72
N LEU A 112 -2.82 -13.48 -3.36
CA LEU A 112 -1.44 -13.95 -3.25
C LEU A 112 -0.72 -13.96 -4.59
N ALA A 113 -1.39 -14.41 -5.65
CA ALA A 113 -0.78 -14.47 -6.97
C ALA A 113 -0.39 -13.08 -7.48
N ASP A 114 -1.28 -12.09 -7.31
CA ASP A 114 -1.02 -10.72 -7.75
C ASP A 114 0.11 -10.08 -6.96
N GLY A 115 0.29 -10.48 -5.70
CA GLY A 115 1.36 -9.98 -4.84
C GLY A 115 2.67 -10.73 -4.99
N GLY A 116 2.70 -11.77 -5.84
CA GLY A 116 3.91 -12.54 -6.08
C GLY A 116 4.21 -13.60 -5.04
N TYR A 117 3.25 -13.96 -4.20
CA TYR A 117 3.46 -14.95 -3.14
C TYR A 117 3.35 -16.39 -3.61
N VAL A 118 2.69 -16.62 -4.72
CA VAL A 118 2.54 -17.96 -5.29
C VAL A 118 3.00 -18.00 -6.71
N ALA A 119 3.55 -19.12 -7.06
CA ALA A 119 4.01 -19.37 -8.40
C ALA A 119 2.83 -19.59 -9.36
#